data_622318c3098185d0642477ace2be80e6
#
_entry.id   622318c3098185d0642477ace2be80e6
#
_cell.length_a   1.000
_cell.length_b   1.000
_cell.length_c   1.000
_cell.angle_alpha   90.00
_cell.angle_beta   90.00
_cell.angle_gamma   90.00
#
_symmetry.space_group_name_H-M   'P 1'
#
loop_
_entity.id
_entity.type
_entity.pdbx_description
1 polymer ?
#
loop_
_entity_poly.entity_id
_entity_poly.type
_entity_poly.pdbx_seq_one_letter_code
_entity_poly.pdbx_strand_id
1 'polypeptide(L)'
;MSFRDLRNLTEMMRSLGYPRLVSMENFRQPNFSLVGEMLSWLVKRFEPTADLPTEIDTEQDRVIFVRSVVQFMATKAHIKLNTKKLYQV
;
A
#
# COMPACT_ATOMS: atom_id res chain seq x y z
N MET A 1 -10.64 1.79 5.57
CA MET A 1 -10.75 2.52 4.28
C MET A 1 -12.19 2.50 3.79
N SER A 2 -12.64 3.60 3.22
CA SER A 2 -13.93 3.63 2.57
C SER A 2 -13.88 2.93 1.22
N PHE A 3 -15.05 2.62 0.66
CA PHE A 3 -15.15 2.04 -0.69
C PHE A 3 -14.46 2.94 -1.73
N ARG A 4 -14.66 4.26 -1.62
CA ARG A 4 -14.05 5.22 -2.53
C ARG A 4 -12.52 5.18 -2.45
N ASP A 5 -11.98 5.11 -1.22
CA ASP A 5 -10.53 5.06 -1.03
C ASP A 5 -9.91 3.81 -1.68
N LEU A 6 -10.56 2.67 -1.48
CA LEU A 6 -10.10 1.41 -2.08
C LEU A 6 -10.18 1.46 -3.61
N ARG A 7 -11.24 2.02 -4.15
CA ARG A 7 -11.37 2.16 -5.60
C ARG A 7 -10.30 3.07 -6.16
N ASN A 8 -10.03 4.19 -5.50
CA ASN A 8 -8.98 5.11 -5.94
C ASN A 8 -7.61 4.44 -5.91
N LEU A 9 -7.33 3.68 -4.86
CA LEU A 9 -6.07 2.96 -4.75
C LEU A 9 -5.93 1.92 -5.88
N THR A 10 -6.96 1.13 -6.13
CA THR A 10 -6.91 0.10 -7.17
C THR A 10 -6.77 0.72 -8.56
N GLU A 11 -7.43 1.84 -8.82
CA GLU A 11 -7.30 2.55 -10.10
C GLU A 11 -5.89 3.13 -10.27
N MET A 12 -5.33 3.68 -9.20
CA MET A 12 -3.95 4.19 -9.25
C MET A 12 -2.97 3.06 -9.54
N MET A 13 -3.12 1.93 -8.88
CA MET A 13 -2.25 0.78 -9.10
C MET A 13 -2.35 0.27 -10.53
N ARG A 14 -3.56 0.22 -11.08
CA ARG A 14 -3.78 -0.18 -12.47
C ARG A 14 -3.09 0.77 -13.45
N SER A 15 -3.23 2.07 -13.24
CA SER A 15 -2.59 3.05 -14.13
C SER A 15 -1.08 3.03 -14.05
N LEU A 16 -0.52 2.57 -12.95
CA LEU A 16 0.94 2.41 -12.80
C LEU A 16 1.45 1.08 -13.34
N GLY A 17 0.55 0.19 -13.79
CA GLY A 17 0.95 -1.08 -14.37
C GLY A 17 1.08 -2.22 -13.38
N TYR A 18 0.37 -2.17 -12.25
CA TYR A 18 0.41 -3.26 -11.28
C TYR A 18 -0.01 -4.58 -11.94
N PRO A 19 0.79 -5.66 -11.82
CA PRO A 19 0.58 -6.87 -12.63
C PRO A 19 -0.58 -7.74 -12.20
N ARG A 20 -1.16 -7.50 -11.01
CA ARG A 20 -2.30 -8.29 -10.52
C ARG A 20 -3.59 -7.53 -10.76
N LEU A 21 -4.64 -8.29 -11.12
CA LEU A 21 -5.97 -7.74 -11.16
C LEU A 21 -6.53 -7.70 -9.73
N VAL A 22 -6.78 -6.48 -9.25
CA VAL A 22 -7.33 -6.27 -7.91
C VAL A 22 -8.76 -5.78 -8.06
N SER A 23 -9.69 -6.44 -7.39
CA SER A 23 -11.10 -6.07 -7.38
C SER A 23 -11.54 -5.71 -5.97
N MET A 24 -12.70 -5.06 -5.86
CA MET A 24 -13.27 -4.71 -4.56
C MET A 24 -13.60 -5.95 -3.71
N GLU A 25 -13.83 -7.09 -4.35
CA GLU A 25 -14.06 -8.36 -3.67
C GLU A 25 -12.88 -8.77 -2.78
N ASN A 26 -11.66 -8.42 -3.18
CA ASN A 26 -10.47 -8.73 -2.39
C ASN A 26 -10.47 -8.02 -1.04
N PHE A 27 -11.28 -6.99 -0.87
CA PHE A 27 -11.36 -6.19 0.35
C PHE A 27 -12.69 -6.34 1.08
N ARG A 28 -13.46 -7.35 0.74
CA ARG A 28 -14.71 -7.64 1.46
C ARG A 28 -14.43 -7.88 2.94
N GLN A 29 -13.30 -8.48 3.25
CA GLN A 29 -12.77 -8.58 4.61
C GLN A 29 -11.39 -7.88 4.65
N PRO A 30 -10.93 -7.46 5.83
CA PRO A 30 -9.60 -6.86 5.94
C PRO A 30 -8.53 -7.76 5.31
N ASN A 31 -7.73 -7.19 4.42
CA ASN A 31 -6.72 -7.93 3.67
C ASN A 31 -5.41 -7.16 3.63
N PHE A 32 -4.74 -7.08 4.77
CA PHE A 32 -3.50 -6.33 4.88
C PHE A 32 -2.37 -6.97 4.06
N SER A 33 -2.37 -8.29 3.89
CA SER A 33 -1.38 -8.96 3.04
C SER A 33 -1.38 -8.41 1.62
N LEU A 34 -2.56 -8.21 1.04
CA LEU A 34 -2.67 -7.67 -0.30
C LEU A 34 -2.24 -6.20 -0.34
N VAL A 35 -2.68 -5.41 0.64
CA VAL A 35 -2.27 -4.00 0.73
C VAL A 35 -0.75 -3.89 0.86
N GLY A 36 -0.14 -4.72 1.70
CA GLY A 36 1.30 -4.73 1.86
C GLY A 36 2.03 -5.07 0.57
N GLU A 37 1.53 -6.05 -0.18
CA GLU A 37 2.08 -6.43 -1.47
C GLU A 37 1.98 -5.28 -2.47
N MET A 38 0.83 -4.62 -2.53
CA MET A 38 0.61 -3.48 -3.41
C MET A 38 1.55 -2.32 -3.07
N LEU A 39 1.67 -1.99 -1.79
CA LEU A 39 2.52 -0.90 -1.34
C LEU A 39 4.01 -1.19 -1.58
N SER A 40 4.45 -2.42 -1.35
CA SER A 40 5.82 -2.81 -1.64
C SER A 40 6.13 -2.68 -3.13
N TRP A 41 5.20 -3.11 -3.98
CA TRP A 41 5.35 -2.96 -5.43
C TRP A 41 5.44 -1.49 -5.81
N LEU A 42 4.57 -0.66 -5.24
CA LEU A 42 4.52 0.77 -5.53
C LEU A 42 5.86 1.45 -5.18
N VAL A 43 6.40 1.18 -4.00
CA VAL A 43 7.68 1.74 -3.59
C VAL A 43 8.80 1.32 -4.55
N LYS A 44 8.85 0.05 -4.90
CA LYS A 44 9.88 -0.47 -5.81
C LYS A 44 9.70 0.01 -7.25
N ARG A 45 8.52 0.44 -7.61
CA ARG A 45 8.27 1.06 -8.90
C ARG A 45 9.00 2.39 -9.03
N PHE A 46 9.07 3.15 -7.93
CA PHE A 46 9.79 4.43 -7.88
C PHE A 46 11.27 4.26 -7.56
N GLU A 47 11.61 3.28 -6.73
CA GLU A 47 13.00 3.03 -6.34
C GLU A 47 13.23 1.52 -6.22
N PRO A 48 13.74 0.86 -7.28
CA PRO A 48 13.92 -0.59 -7.27
C PRO A 48 14.82 -1.13 -6.18
N THR A 49 15.73 -0.30 -5.65
CA THR A 49 16.66 -0.71 -4.59
C THR A 49 16.16 -0.37 -3.20
N ALA A 50 14.93 0.14 -3.08
CA ALA A 50 14.38 0.50 -1.77
C ALA A 50 14.32 -0.71 -0.84
N ASP A 51 14.73 -0.49 0.40
CA ASP A 51 14.71 -1.50 1.46
C ASP A 51 13.58 -1.17 2.42
N LEU A 52 12.59 -2.05 2.48
CA LEU A 52 11.42 -1.90 3.35
C LEU A 52 11.36 -3.01 4.35
N PRO A 53 10.77 -2.76 5.55
CA PRO A 53 10.43 -3.85 6.46
C PRO A 53 9.52 -4.85 5.74
N THR A 54 9.83 -6.13 5.84
CA THR A 54 9.07 -7.18 5.15
C THR A 54 8.10 -7.90 6.06
N GLU A 55 8.24 -7.75 7.37
CA GLU A 55 7.39 -8.42 8.33
C GLU A 55 6.10 -7.63 8.54
N ILE A 56 4.97 -8.33 8.44
CA ILE A 56 3.64 -7.76 8.63
C ILE A 56 2.76 -8.66 9.50
N ASP A 57 3.39 -9.51 10.33
CA ASP A 57 2.67 -10.50 11.12
C ASP A 57 1.94 -9.88 12.30
N THR A 58 2.57 -8.94 12.99
CA THR A 58 1.97 -8.28 14.14
C THR A 58 1.43 -6.91 13.76
N GLU A 59 0.54 -6.38 14.61
CA GLU A 59 0.01 -5.04 14.42
C GLU A 59 1.13 -4.00 14.42
N GLN A 60 2.10 -4.15 15.30
CA GLN A 60 3.24 -3.23 15.37
C GLN A 60 4.07 -3.28 14.08
N ASP A 61 4.30 -4.48 13.55
CA ASP A 61 5.01 -4.64 12.28
C ASP A 61 4.30 -3.91 11.15
N ARG A 62 2.97 -4.00 11.12
CA ARG A 62 2.15 -3.34 10.10
C ARG A 62 2.23 -1.83 10.21
N VAL A 63 2.23 -1.29 11.42
CA VAL A 63 2.38 0.15 11.65
C VAL A 63 3.73 0.64 11.14
N ILE A 64 4.80 -0.08 11.47
CA ILE A 64 6.15 0.27 11.02
C ILE A 64 6.23 0.24 9.50
N PHE A 65 5.69 -0.81 8.89
CA PHE A 65 5.66 -0.95 7.44
C PHE A 65 4.93 0.21 6.76
N VAL A 66 3.72 0.51 7.21
CA VAL A 66 2.90 1.57 6.62
C VAL A 66 3.58 2.93 6.76
N ARG A 67 4.14 3.22 7.94
CA ARG A 67 4.87 4.48 8.15
C ARG A 67 6.07 4.61 7.21
N SER A 68 6.82 3.53 7.02
CA SER A 68 7.96 3.52 6.12
C SER A 68 7.55 3.82 4.69
N VAL A 69 6.45 3.21 4.24
CA VAL A 69 5.92 3.43 2.89
C VAL A 69 5.42 4.86 2.72
N VAL A 70 4.65 5.36 3.67
CA VAL A 70 4.09 6.72 3.59
C VAL A 70 5.20 7.75 3.55
N GLN A 71 6.22 7.60 4.39
CA GLN A 71 7.36 8.50 4.41
C GLN A 71 8.13 8.45 3.08
N PHE A 72 8.36 7.26 2.54
CA PHE A 72 9.03 7.11 1.25
C PHE A 72 8.24 7.82 0.14
N MET A 73 6.93 7.56 0.06
CA MET A 73 6.11 8.13 -0.99
C MET A 73 6.03 9.65 -0.90
N ALA A 74 5.98 10.20 0.32
CA ALA A 74 5.95 11.64 0.50
C ALA A 74 7.26 12.31 0.11
N THR A 75 8.40 11.68 0.43
CA THR A 75 9.72 12.31 0.23
C THR A 75 10.34 12.01 -1.13
N LYS A 76 10.13 10.82 -1.67
CA LYS A 76 10.77 10.39 -2.92
C LYS A 76 9.86 10.49 -4.13
N ALA A 77 8.58 10.17 -3.97
CA ALA A 77 7.63 10.18 -5.07
C ALA A 77 6.68 11.38 -5.04
N HIS A 78 6.73 12.17 -3.97
CA HIS A 78 5.85 13.34 -3.76
C HIS A 78 4.36 12.96 -3.76
N ILE A 79 4.05 11.75 -3.33
CA ILE A 79 2.69 11.26 -3.21
C ILE A 79 2.33 11.19 -1.74
N LYS A 80 1.25 11.88 -1.36
CA LYS A 80 0.81 11.90 0.02
C LYS A 80 -0.23 10.79 0.24
N LEU A 81 0.09 9.83 1.10
CA LEU A 81 -0.81 8.75 1.47
C LEU A 81 -1.33 8.95 2.89
N ASN A 82 -2.52 8.45 3.16
CA ASN A 82 -3.13 8.56 4.49
C ASN A 82 -2.77 7.32 5.31
N THR A 83 -1.86 7.48 6.26
CA THR A 83 -1.37 6.40 7.12
C THR A 83 -2.50 5.67 7.83
N LYS A 84 -3.42 6.42 8.43
CA LYS A 84 -4.51 5.86 9.20
C LYS A 84 -5.43 4.99 8.33
N LYS A 85 -5.76 5.45 7.14
CA LYS A 85 -6.62 4.70 6.24
C LYS A 85 -5.96 3.41 5.74
N LEU A 86 -4.69 3.46 5.39
CA LEU A 86 -3.95 2.28 4.96
C LEU A 86 -3.85 1.24 6.07
N TYR A 87 -3.68 1.71 7.28
CA TYR A 87 -3.55 0.86 8.44
C TYR A 87 -4.85 0.17 8.83
N GLN A 88 -5.98 0.78 8.54
CA GLN A 88 -7.32 0.30 8.90
C GLN A 88 -7.95 -0.62 7.86
N VAL A 89 -7.23 -1.03 6.87
CA VAL A 89 -7.76 -1.94 5.85
C VAL A 89 -8.14 -3.30 6.41
#